data_e9420bb5c933bdecd73ce4db6eff71f5
#
_entry.id   e9420bb5c933bdecd73ce4db6eff71f5
#
_cell.length_a   1.000
_cell.length_b   1.000
_cell.length_c   1.000
_cell.angle_alpha   90.00
_cell.angle_beta   90.00
_cell.angle_gamma   90.00
#
_symmetry.space_group_name_H-M   'P 1'
#
loop_
_entity.id
_entity.type
_entity.pdbx_description
1 polymer ?
#
loop_
_entity_poly.entity_id
_entity_poly.type
_entity_poly.pdbx_seq_one_letter_code
_entity_poly.pdbx_strand_id
1 'polypeptide(L)'
;MSEAEGYPGTGRVLVIIPTYNEAENIRLITDRVRRAVPSVDILVADDNSPDGTGGIADELAASDNHIFVLHRSGKEGLGAAYVAGFGWAKDKGYDVVVEMDADGSHAPEELPNLLDALRDGADAVLGTRYVPGGSVHNWPMHRLLLSRGGNIYIRMALGMPFKDATGGYRAYRMSVLDAIDVGTVASQGYSFQVELAWRAYKNGFRVVEVPITFTERERGASKMSGNIFKEQLLRVTVWGVQARRDMLLNRLGRRPRQGSTWP
;
A
#
# COMPACT_ATOMS: atom_id res chain seq x y z
N MET A 1 -1.25 26.60 22.83
CA MET A 1 -0.52 25.89 21.78
C MET A 1 -1.34 24.65 21.53
N SER A 2 -2.02 24.59 20.39
CA SER A 2 -2.78 23.38 19.98
C SER A 2 -1.79 22.22 19.97
N GLU A 3 -2.13 21.12 20.65
CA GLU A 3 -1.44 19.84 20.47
C GLU A 3 -1.46 19.55 18.97
N ALA A 4 -0.29 19.28 18.39
CA ALA A 4 -0.19 19.02 16.96
C ALA A 4 -1.03 17.76 16.65
N GLU A 5 -2.17 17.97 15.99
CA GLU A 5 -2.98 16.86 15.48
C GLU A 5 -2.12 15.98 14.60
N GLY A 6 -1.93 14.70 14.96
CA GLY A 6 -1.20 13.72 14.16
C GLY A 6 -0.10 12.99 14.91
N TYR A 7 0.66 12.18 14.16
CA TYR A 7 1.81 11.43 14.70
C TYR A 7 3.05 12.35 14.78
N PRO A 8 3.82 12.30 15.88
CA PRO A 8 4.96 13.20 16.10
C PRO A 8 5.95 13.21 14.92
N GLY A 9 6.20 14.37 14.33
CA GLY A 9 7.16 14.57 13.24
C GLY A 9 6.70 14.13 11.85
N THR A 10 5.47 13.64 11.68
CA THR A 10 4.91 13.26 10.37
C THR A 10 3.70 14.08 9.95
N GLY A 11 3.03 14.77 10.89
CA GLY A 11 1.78 15.46 10.66
C GLY A 11 0.56 14.55 10.74
N ARG A 12 -0.53 14.92 10.07
CA ARG A 12 -1.78 14.15 10.07
C ARG A 12 -1.66 12.88 9.26
N VAL A 13 -1.96 11.75 9.89
CA VAL A 13 -1.83 10.41 9.31
C VAL A 13 -3.21 9.78 9.12
N LEU A 14 -3.46 9.23 7.94
CA LEU A 14 -4.65 8.45 7.62
C LEU A 14 -4.28 7.00 7.30
N VAL A 15 -4.85 6.05 8.02
CA VAL A 15 -4.78 4.62 7.69
C VAL A 15 -5.96 4.27 6.80
N ILE A 16 -5.70 3.86 5.56
CA ILE A 16 -6.73 3.46 4.59
C ILE A 16 -6.88 1.95 4.63
N ILE A 17 -8.08 1.49 4.88
CA ILE A 17 -8.45 0.08 4.99
C ILE A 17 -9.53 -0.23 3.94
N PRO A 18 -9.15 -0.75 2.76
CA PRO A 18 -10.11 -1.20 1.77
C PRO A 18 -10.89 -2.42 2.26
N THR A 19 -12.21 -2.41 2.09
CA THR A 19 -13.07 -3.52 2.50
C THR A 19 -13.96 -4.03 1.38
N TYR A 20 -14.13 -5.35 1.32
CA TYR A 20 -15.16 -6.05 0.57
C TYR A 20 -15.44 -7.39 1.24
N ASN A 21 -16.60 -7.53 1.89
CA ASN A 21 -16.96 -8.68 2.72
C ASN A 21 -15.97 -8.91 3.86
N GLU A 22 -15.84 -7.93 4.74
CA GLU A 22 -14.94 -7.93 5.90
C GLU A 22 -15.71 -7.66 7.23
N ALA A 23 -17.02 -7.97 7.28
CA ALA A 23 -17.86 -7.73 8.44
C ALA A 23 -17.31 -8.37 9.74
N GLU A 24 -16.65 -9.53 9.63
CA GLU A 24 -16.05 -10.24 10.77
C GLU A 24 -14.75 -9.60 11.26
N ASN A 25 -14.09 -8.78 10.42
CA ASN A 25 -12.76 -8.28 10.68
C ASN A 25 -12.72 -6.78 11.01
N ILE A 26 -13.64 -5.98 10.43
CA ILE A 26 -13.53 -4.52 10.44
C ILE A 26 -13.51 -3.93 11.86
N ARG A 27 -14.33 -4.41 12.80
CA ARG A 27 -14.31 -3.93 14.19
C ARG A 27 -12.98 -4.25 14.88
N LEU A 28 -12.46 -5.44 14.66
CA LEU A 28 -11.22 -5.87 15.28
C LEU A 28 -10.02 -5.08 14.79
N ILE A 29 -9.92 -4.89 13.47
CA ILE A 29 -8.76 -4.19 12.89
C ILE A 29 -8.74 -2.70 13.24
N THR A 30 -9.90 -2.02 13.18
CA THR A 30 -10.03 -0.62 13.58
C THR A 30 -9.69 -0.40 15.04
N ASP A 31 -10.18 -1.26 15.95
CA ASP A 31 -9.89 -1.21 17.38
C ASP A 31 -8.37 -1.44 17.65
N ARG A 32 -7.72 -2.38 16.95
CA ARG A 32 -6.27 -2.61 17.06
C ARG A 32 -5.46 -1.41 16.57
N VAL A 33 -5.84 -0.79 15.46
CA VAL A 33 -5.18 0.44 14.97
C VAL A 33 -5.32 1.56 15.98
N ARG A 34 -6.53 1.80 16.50
CA ARG A 34 -6.79 2.84 17.50
C ARG A 34 -6.01 2.63 18.81
N ARG A 35 -5.80 1.38 19.22
CA ARG A 35 -4.96 1.06 20.39
C ARG A 35 -3.48 1.24 20.10
N ALA A 36 -3.01 0.84 18.92
CA ALA A 36 -1.60 0.92 18.55
C ALA A 36 -1.13 2.37 18.39
N VAL A 37 -1.92 3.21 17.71
CA VAL A 37 -1.61 4.62 17.46
C VAL A 37 -2.88 5.47 17.59
N PRO A 38 -3.24 5.94 18.78
CA PRO A 38 -4.47 6.72 19.00
C PRO A 38 -4.56 8.04 18.23
N SER A 39 -3.44 8.58 17.76
CA SER A 39 -3.38 9.86 17.05
C SER A 39 -3.61 9.77 15.53
N VAL A 40 -3.77 8.57 14.96
CA VAL A 40 -4.06 8.42 13.53
C VAL A 40 -5.56 8.34 13.28
N ASP A 41 -5.96 8.80 12.10
CA ASP A 41 -7.31 8.63 11.60
C ASP A 41 -7.39 7.36 10.73
N ILE A 42 -8.57 6.77 10.62
CA ILE A 42 -8.84 5.56 9.83
C ILE A 42 -9.90 5.89 8.78
N LEU A 43 -9.64 5.52 7.54
CA LEU A 43 -10.62 5.54 6.46
C LEU A 43 -10.96 4.11 6.04
N VAL A 44 -12.17 3.67 6.31
CA VAL A 44 -12.72 2.44 5.76
C VAL A 44 -13.23 2.75 4.36
N ALA A 45 -12.59 2.18 3.32
CA ALA A 45 -13.00 2.34 1.94
C ALA A 45 -13.80 1.10 1.50
N ASP A 46 -15.12 1.17 1.63
CA ASP A 46 -16.01 0.02 1.40
C ASP A 46 -16.50 -0.05 -0.04
N ASP A 47 -16.21 -1.18 -0.68
CA ASP A 47 -16.58 -1.48 -2.08
C ASP A 47 -18.03 -1.99 -2.21
N ASN A 48 -18.98 -1.37 -1.48
CA ASN A 48 -20.39 -1.75 -1.45
C ASN A 48 -20.57 -3.22 -1.03
N SER A 49 -20.03 -3.56 0.12
CA SER A 49 -20.04 -4.92 0.66
C SER A 49 -21.46 -5.43 0.95
N PRO A 50 -21.88 -6.57 0.38
CA PRO A 50 -23.22 -7.13 0.62
C PRO A 50 -23.40 -7.78 1.99
N ASP A 51 -22.33 -8.02 2.73
CA ASP A 51 -22.35 -8.68 4.06
C ASP A 51 -22.61 -7.72 5.25
N GLY A 52 -22.84 -6.44 4.95
CA GLY A 52 -23.08 -5.41 5.97
C GLY A 52 -21.83 -4.72 6.52
N THR A 53 -20.65 -4.95 5.95
CA THR A 53 -19.39 -4.29 6.34
C THR A 53 -19.55 -2.77 6.39
N GLY A 54 -20.14 -2.15 5.35
CA GLY A 54 -20.33 -0.69 5.28
C GLY A 54 -21.17 -0.15 6.44
N GLY A 55 -22.27 -0.83 6.81
CA GLY A 55 -23.10 -0.44 7.95
C GLY A 55 -22.35 -0.55 9.29
N ILE A 56 -21.50 -1.57 9.45
CA ILE A 56 -20.64 -1.71 10.63
C ILE A 56 -19.62 -0.57 10.68
N ALA A 57 -19.06 -0.17 9.55
CA ALA A 57 -18.13 0.93 9.47
C ALA A 57 -18.81 2.27 9.84
N ASP A 58 -20.05 2.50 9.42
CA ASP A 58 -20.84 3.68 9.79
C ASP A 58 -21.09 3.75 11.30
N GLU A 59 -21.43 2.62 11.94
CA GLU A 59 -21.57 2.55 13.40
C GLU A 59 -20.25 2.89 14.12
N LEU A 60 -19.11 2.42 13.62
CA LEU A 60 -17.80 2.74 14.16
C LEU A 60 -17.50 4.24 14.03
N ALA A 61 -17.75 4.83 12.86
CA ALA A 61 -17.57 6.25 12.62
C ALA A 61 -18.48 7.15 13.49
N ALA A 62 -19.69 6.67 13.78
CA ALA A 62 -20.60 7.38 14.69
C ALA A 62 -20.12 7.35 16.16
N SER A 63 -19.30 6.37 16.54
CA SER A 63 -18.79 6.18 17.91
C SER A 63 -17.36 6.71 18.13
N ASP A 64 -16.58 6.92 17.08
CA ASP A 64 -15.19 7.42 17.16
C ASP A 64 -14.92 8.44 16.04
N ASN A 65 -14.65 9.68 16.40
CA ASN A 65 -14.39 10.79 15.49
C ASN A 65 -13.10 10.64 14.66
N HIS A 66 -12.29 9.63 14.92
CA HIS A 66 -11.11 9.26 14.15
C HIS A 66 -11.37 8.20 13.09
N ILE A 67 -12.61 7.73 12.95
CA ILE A 67 -12.99 6.74 11.94
C ILE A 67 -13.90 7.39 10.92
N PHE A 68 -13.56 7.23 9.66
CA PHE A 68 -14.28 7.75 8.51
C PHE A 68 -14.65 6.61 7.56
N VAL A 69 -15.70 6.81 6.78
CA VAL A 69 -16.15 5.81 5.80
C VAL A 69 -16.22 6.46 4.41
N LEU A 70 -15.68 5.78 3.44
CA LEU A 70 -15.82 6.09 2.02
C LEU A 70 -16.61 4.96 1.36
N HIS A 71 -17.92 5.16 1.15
CA HIS A 71 -18.74 4.23 0.39
C HIS A 71 -18.46 4.38 -1.09
N ARG A 72 -17.98 3.30 -1.73
CA ARG A 72 -17.75 3.23 -3.15
C ARG A 72 -18.93 2.53 -3.84
N SER A 73 -19.13 2.80 -5.13
CA SER A 73 -20.26 2.26 -5.88
C SER A 73 -20.22 0.74 -6.05
N GLY A 74 -19.03 0.13 -5.96
CA GLY A 74 -18.84 -1.31 -6.10
C GLY A 74 -17.37 -1.71 -6.19
N LYS A 75 -17.14 -3.01 -6.36
CA LYS A 75 -15.81 -3.60 -6.38
C LYS A 75 -15.09 -3.36 -7.71
N GLU A 76 -14.12 -2.46 -7.71
CA GLU A 76 -13.26 -2.15 -8.88
C GLU A 76 -11.82 -2.63 -8.68
N GLY A 77 -11.54 -3.30 -7.58
CA GLY A 77 -10.22 -3.83 -7.22
C GLY A 77 -9.46 -2.97 -6.20
N LEU A 78 -8.47 -3.60 -5.56
CA LEU A 78 -7.72 -3.03 -4.44
C LEU A 78 -7.05 -1.69 -4.77
N GLY A 79 -6.40 -1.60 -5.94
CA GLY A 79 -5.75 -0.37 -6.38
C GLY A 79 -6.71 0.80 -6.51
N ALA A 80 -7.91 0.57 -7.08
CA ALA A 80 -8.93 1.61 -7.22
C ALA A 80 -9.45 2.10 -5.85
N ALA A 81 -9.57 1.20 -4.88
CA ALA A 81 -9.95 1.58 -3.52
C ALA A 81 -8.88 2.46 -2.84
N TYR A 82 -7.60 2.12 -2.99
CA TYR A 82 -6.52 2.96 -2.48
C TYR A 82 -6.44 4.31 -3.18
N VAL A 83 -6.55 4.36 -4.52
CA VAL A 83 -6.55 5.63 -5.26
C VAL A 83 -7.69 6.55 -4.81
N ALA A 84 -8.89 6.01 -4.60
CA ALA A 84 -10.01 6.78 -4.05
C ALA A 84 -9.71 7.28 -2.62
N GLY A 85 -9.14 6.43 -1.77
CA GLY A 85 -8.70 6.81 -0.42
C GLY A 85 -7.60 7.88 -0.42
N PHE A 86 -6.64 7.81 -1.34
CA PHE A 86 -5.59 8.85 -1.49
C PHE A 86 -6.18 10.20 -1.92
N GLY A 87 -7.15 10.18 -2.86
CA GLY A 87 -7.88 11.38 -3.25
C GLY A 87 -8.62 12.00 -2.06
N TRP A 88 -9.34 11.18 -1.30
CA TRP A 88 -10.03 11.61 -0.10
C TRP A 88 -9.07 12.20 0.95
N ALA A 89 -7.92 11.54 1.18
CA ALA A 89 -6.88 12.02 2.09
C ALA A 89 -6.33 13.39 1.67
N LYS A 90 -6.04 13.56 0.39
CA LYS A 90 -5.57 14.82 -0.19
C LYS A 90 -6.56 15.96 0.02
N ASP A 91 -7.84 15.73 -0.28
CA ASP A 91 -8.92 16.71 -0.13
C ASP A 91 -9.13 17.13 1.33
N LYS A 92 -8.80 16.25 2.28
CA LYS A 92 -8.89 16.50 3.73
C LYS A 92 -7.59 17.03 4.35
N GLY A 93 -6.52 17.20 3.57
CA GLY A 93 -5.25 17.78 4.02
C GLY A 93 -4.44 16.86 4.93
N TYR A 94 -4.42 15.56 4.67
CA TYR A 94 -3.52 14.64 5.35
C TYR A 94 -2.10 14.73 4.78
N ASP A 95 -1.11 14.60 5.65
CA ASP A 95 0.31 14.64 5.28
C ASP A 95 0.85 13.27 4.90
N VAL A 96 0.31 12.23 5.52
CA VAL A 96 0.74 10.83 5.37
C VAL A 96 -0.48 9.94 5.21
N VAL A 97 -0.36 8.95 4.33
CA VAL A 97 -1.31 7.84 4.20
C VAL A 97 -0.62 6.52 4.44
N VAL A 98 -1.36 5.59 5.03
CA VAL A 98 -0.92 4.21 5.28
C VAL A 98 -1.89 3.26 4.60
N GLU A 99 -1.37 2.30 3.86
CA GLU A 99 -2.12 1.19 3.28
C GLU A 99 -2.11 0.01 4.26
N MET A 100 -3.27 -0.53 4.60
CA MET A 100 -3.42 -1.67 5.50
C MET A 100 -4.61 -2.54 5.10
N ASP A 101 -4.42 -3.86 5.09
CA ASP A 101 -5.51 -4.81 4.81
C ASP A 101 -6.41 -5.00 6.05
N ALA A 102 -7.70 -5.27 5.83
CA ALA A 102 -8.69 -5.49 6.90
C ALA A 102 -8.58 -6.86 7.60
N ASP A 103 -7.94 -7.84 6.96
CA ASP A 103 -7.99 -9.26 7.34
C ASP A 103 -7.04 -9.68 8.47
N GLY A 104 -6.36 -8.70 9.07
CA GLY A 104 -5.42 -8.91 10.18
C GLY A 104 -4.07 -9.49 9.76
N SER A 105 -3.79 -9.65 8.46
CA SER A 105 -2.49 -10.11 7.98
C SER A 105 -1.36 -9.10 8.24
N HIS A 106 -1.70 -7.82 8.32
CA HIS A 106 -0.83 -6.75 8.76
C HIS A 106 -1.07 -6.44 10.23
N ALA A 107 -0.03 -6.48 11.06
CA ALA A 107 -0.13 -6.19 12.48
C ALA A 107 -0.19 -4.67 12.72
N PRO A 108 -1.30 -4.08 13.21
CA PRO A 108 -1.38 -2.66 13.53
C PRO A 108 -0.35 -2.22 14.57
N GLU A 109 0.10 -3.12 15.42
CA GLU A 109 1.11 -2.89 16.44
C GLU A 109 2.49 -2.56 15.84
N GLU A 110 2.71 -2.85 14.54
CA GLU A 110 3.91 -2.50 13.80
C GLU A 110 3.78 -1.13 13.07
N LEU A 111 2.60 -0.49 13.10
CA LEU A 111 2.39 0.83 12.51
C LEU A 111 3.38 1.88 13.00
N PRO A 112 3.72 1.96 14.31
CA PRO A 112 4.73 2.91 14.79
C PRO A 112 6.06 2.79 14.05
N ASN A 113 6.51 1.57 13.71
CA ASN A 113 7.78 1.37 13.00
C ASN A 113 7.78 2.01 11.60
N LEU A 114 6.64 1.97 10.89
CA LEU A 114 6.51 2.62 9.58
C LEU A 114 6.50 4.14 9.72
N LEU A 115 5.76 4.66 10.72
CA LEU A 115 5.65 6.10 10.96
C LEU A 115 6.96 6.70 11.47
N ASP A 116 7.69 5.99 12.33
CA ASP A 116 9.01 6.38 12.79
C ASP A 116 10.03 6.47 11.65
N ALA A 117 10.00 5.55 10.70
CA ALA A 117 10.84 5.63 9.51
C ALA A 117 10.55 6.87 8.65
N LEU A 118 9.26 7.30 8.55
CA LEU A 118 8.89 8.57 7.92
C LEU A 118 9.40 9.76 8.72
N ARG A 119 9.24 9.76 10.07
CA ARG A 119 9.77 10.80 10.95
C ARG A 119 11.29 10.94 10.76
N ASP A 120 12.01 9.83 10.59
CA ASP A 120 13.45 9.78 10.38
C ASP A 120 13.89 10.14 8.94
N GLY A 121 12.95 10.72 8.16
CA GLY A 121 13.20 11.34 6.87
C GLY A 121 12.98 10.45 5.65
N ALA A 122 12.34 9.28 5.78
CA ALA A 122 11.85 8.56 4.61
C ALA A 122 10.68 9.32 3.96
N ASP A 123 10.56 9.18 2.63
CA ASP A 123 9.42 9.70 1.87
C ASP A 123 8.34 8.62 1.69
N ALA A 124 8.76 7.37 1.58
CA ALA A 124 7.90 6.20 1.52
C ALA A 124 8.51 5.03 2.30
N VAL A 125 7.67 4.22 2.91
CA VAL A 125 8.07 3.06 3.72
C VAL A 125 7.34 1.82 3.23
N LEU A 126 8.09 0.77 2.97
CA LEU A 126 7.59 -0.55 2.61
C LEU A 126 7.72 -1.48 3.82
N GLY A 127 6.61 -1.95 4.34
CA GLY A 127 6.59 -3.05 5.31
C GLY A 127 6.99 -4.34 4.57
N THR A 128 8.10 -4.95 4.98
CA THR A 128 8.72 -6.05 4.25
C THR A 128 8.91 -7.29 5.09
N ARG A 129 8.60 -8.44 4.50
CA ARG A 129 8.71 -9.77 5.09
C ARG A 129 10.11 -10.37 4.97
N TYR A 130 10.97 -9.81 4.10
CA TYR A 130 12.20 -10.44 3.63
C TYR A 130 13.48 -9.68 3.99
N VAL A 131 13.40 -8.70 4.87
CA VAL A 131 14.55 -8.05 5.51
C VAL A 131 14.82 -8.68 6.89
N PRO A 132 16.01 -8.50 7.49
CA PRO A 132 16.26 -8.95 8.86
C PRO A 132 15.20 -8.42 9.84
N GLY A 133 14.61 -9.31 10.63
CA GLY A 133 13.49 -8.99 11.53
C GLY A 133 12.09 -9.20 10.92
N GLY A 134 11.97 -9.27 9.60
CA GLY A 134 10.72 -9.59 8.93
C GLY A 134 10.41 -11.09 8.93
N SER A 135 9.13 -11.44 8.94
CA SER A 135 8.70 -12.84 8.99
C SER A 135 7.37 -13.09 8.28
N VAL A 136 7.12 -14.35 7.99
CA VAL A 136 5.85 -14.84 7.43
C VAL A 136 5.39 -16.03 8.27
N HIS A 137 4.17 -15.98 8.78
CA HIS A 137 3.58 -17.04 9.57
C HIS A 137 2.44 -17.74 8.83
N ASN A 138 2.34 -19.05 9.03
CA ASN A 138 1.27 -19.91 8.52
C ASN A 138 1.18 -20.04 6.98
N TRP A 139 2.22 -19.68 6.23
CA TRP A 139 2.24 -19.90 4.78
C TRP A 139 2.79 -21.28 4.41
N PRO A 140 2.15 -21.96 3.44
CA PRO A 140 2.75 -23.16 2.83
C PRO A 140 4.08 -22.82 2.16
N MET A 141 5.04 -23.73 2.20
CA MET A 141 6.39 -23.54 1.66
C MET A 141 6.39 -23.12 0.17
N HIS A 142 5.53 -23.72 -0.64
CA HIS A 142 5.42 -23.38 -2.06
C HIS A 142 5.01 -21.93 -2.29
N ARG A 143 4.11 -21.37 -1.47
CA ARG A 143 3.69 -19.97 -1.53
C ARG A 143 4.83 -19.03 -1.13
N LEU A 144 5.59 -19.39 -0.10
CA LEU A 144 6.76 -18.63 0.33
C LEU A 144 7.83 -18.58 -0.77
N LEU A 145 8.14 -19.73 -1.40
CA LEU A 145 9.11 -19.82 -2.50
C LEU A 145 8.66 -19.00 -3.72
N LEU A 146 7.38 -19.10 -4.09
CA LEU A 146 6.81 -18.33 -5.19
C LEU A 146 6.88 -16.81 -4.92
N SER A 147 6.54 -16.37 -3.71
CA SER A 147 6.60 -14.96 -3.33
C SER A 147 8.03 -14.43 -3.32
N ARG A 148 8.99 -15.16 -2.75
CA ARG A 148 10.42 -14.80 -2.79
C ARG A 148 10.98 -14.76 -4.20
N GLY A 149 10.68 -15.77 -5.01
CA GLY A 149 11.11 -15.84 -6.41
C GLY A 149 10.54 -14.68 -7.24
N GLY A 150 9.25 -14.37 -7.05
CA GLY A 150 8.60 -13.22 -7.68
C GLY A 150 9.26 -11.89 -7.31
N ASN A 151 9.58 -11.67 -6.04
CA ASN A 151 10.26 -10.46 -5.60
C ASN A 151 11.70 -10.35 -6.13
N ILE A 152 12.45 -11.46 -6.20
CA ILE A 152 13.77 -11.49 -6.85
C ILE A 152 13.65 -11.10 -8.33
N TYR A 153 12.67 -11.66 -9.03
CA TYR A 153 12.40 -11.33 -10.43
C TYR A 153 12.07 -9.83 -10.62
N ILE A 154 11.13 -9.29 -9.83
CA ILE A 154 10.73 -7.88 -9.86
C ILE A 154 11.95 -6.98 -9.65
N ARG A 155 12.75 -7.29 -8.63
CA ARG A 155 13.97 -6.53 -8.30
C ARG A 155 14.94 -6.50 -9.47
N MET A 156 15.20 -7.64 -10.12
CA MET A 156 16.10 -7.72 -11.28
C MET A 156 15.50 -7.04 -12.52
N ALA A 157 14.22 -7.23 -12.78
CA ALA A 157 13.55 -6.68 -13.96
C ALA A 157 13.48 -5.14 -13.93
N LEU A 158 13.13 -4.56 -12.78
CA LEU A 158 12.93 -3.12 -12.60
C LEU A 158 14.15 -2.37 -12.07
N GLY A 159 15.20 -3.08 -11.64
CA GLY A 159 16.41 -2.47 -11.08
C GLY A 159 16.17 -1.77 -9.74
N MET A 160 15.18 -2.24 -8.96
CA MET A 160 14.88 -1.73 -7.61
C MET A 160 15.75 -2.44 -6.56
N PRO A 161 16.12 -1.77 -5.45
CA PRO A 161 16.89 -2.41 -4.38
C PRO A 161 16.02 -3.24 -3.43
N PHE A 162 14.68 -3.11 -3.47
CA PHE A 162 13.76 -3.62 -2.46
C PHE A 162 13.64 -5.15 -2.51
N LYS A 163 13.56 -5.75 -1.30
CA LYS A 163 13.43 -7.21 -1.14
C LYS A 163 11.99 -7.67 -1.21
N ASP A 164 11.03 -6.78 -0.91
CA ASP A 164 9.59 -7.06 -0.94
C ASP A 164 8.78 -5.93 -1.55
N ALA A 165 8.68 -5.91 -2.87
CA ALA A 165 7.89 -4.93 -3.60
C ALA A 165 6.39 -5.28 -3.69
N THR A 166 5.97 -6.43 -3.16
CA THR A 166 4.59 -6.95 -3.26
C THR A 166 3.79 -6.86 -1.97
N GLY A 167 4.41 -6.49 -0.85
CA GLY A 167 3.72 -6.27 0.41
C GLY A 167 2.73 -5.10 0.31
N GLY A 168 1.60 -5.19 1.01
CA GLY A 168 0.54 -4.18 1.01
C GLY A 168 0.58 -3.24 2.22
N TYR A 169 1.43 -3.49 3.22
CA TYR A 169 1.56 -2.62 4.38
C TYR A 169 2.58 -1.52 4.09
N ARG A 170 2.14 -0.31 3.86
CA ARG A 170 2.99 0.78 3.37
C ARG A 170 2.57 2.12 3.94
N ALA A 171 3.53 3.03 4.03
CA ALA A 171 3.27 4.41 4.38
C ALA A 171 3.91 5.35 3.34
N TYR A 172 3.19 6.39 2.95
CA TYR A 172 3.63 7.37 1.97
C TYR A 172 3.37 8.79 2.48
N ARG A 173 4.33 9.70 2.29
CA ARG A 173 4.02 11.12 2.33
C ARG A 173 3.12 11.48 1.16
N MET A 174 2.16 12.36 1.35
CA MET A 174 1.25 12.79 0.29
C MET A 174 2.00 13.40 -0.89
N SER A 175 3.11 14.10 -0.64
CA SER A 175 3.98 14.65 -1.69
C SER A 175 4.55 13.60 -2.65
N VAL A 176 4.77 12.36 -2.20
CA VAL A 176 5.19 11.25 -3.06
C VAL A 176 4.08 10.88 -4.01
N LEU A 177 2.85 10.69 -3.49
CA LEU A 177 1.70 10.28 -4.29
C LEU A 177 1.33 11.34 -5.35
N ASP A 178 1.46 12.62 -4.99
CA ASP A 178 1.29 13.73 -5.94
C ASP A 178 2.35 13.69 -7.05
N ALA A 179 3.61 13.52 -6.68
CA ALA A 179 4.71 13.54 -7.65
C ALA A 179 4.72 12.35 -8.61
N ILE A 180 4.21 11.18 -8.16
CA ILE A 180 4.14 9.98 -9.02
C ILE A 180 2.85 9.91 -9.85
N ASP A 181 1.96 10.90 -9.73
CA ASP A 181 0.66 10.97 -10.41
C ASP A 181 -0.15 9.66 -10.23
N VAL A 182 -0.47 9.40 -8.95
CA VAL A 182 -1.10 8.13 -8.53
C VAL A 182 -2.43 7.87 -9.25
N GLY A 183 -3.12 8.90 -9.69
CA GLY A 183 -4.36 8.79 -10.48
C GLY A 183 -4.18 8.12 -11.84
N THR A 184 -2.96 8.06 -12.36
CA THR A 184 -2.63 7.39 -13.64
C THR A 184 -2.21 5.92 -13.46
N VAL A 185 -2.17 5.42 -12.23
CA VAL A 185 -1.83 4.01 -11.96
C VAL A 185 -2.97 3.12 -12.39
N ALA A 186 -2.79 2.43 -13.51
CA ALA A 186 -3.81 1.57 -14.13
C ALA A 186 -3.69 0.10 -13.69
N SER A 187 -2.66 -0.25 -12.93
CA SER A 187 -2.43 -1.63 -12.52
C SER A 187 -3.33 -2.03 -11.33
N GLN A 188 -3.66 -3.31 -11.27
CA GLN A 188 -4.51 -3.87 -10.22
C GLN A 188 -3.76 -4.91 -9.39
N GLY A 189 -4.26 -5.19 -8.18
CA GLY A 189 -3.69 -6.20 -7.30
C GLY A 189 -2.24 -5.90 -6.92
N TYR A 190 -1.36 -6.92 -6.97
CA TYR A 190 0.06 -6.75 -6.60
C TYR A 190 0.86 -5.85 -7.55
N SER A 191 0.44 -5.74 -8.83
CA SER A 191 1.08 -4.85 -9.78
C SER A 191 0.94 -3.40 -9.36
N PHE A 192 -0.16 -3.03 -8.70
CA PHE A 192 -0.38 -1.71 -8.12
C PHE A 192 0.73 -1.37 -7.11
N GLN A 193 0.99 -2.29 -6.17
CA GLN A 193 2.01 -2.11 -5.14
C GLN A 193 3.42 -1.98 -5.73
N VAL A 194 3.74 -2.83 -6.72
CA VAL A 194 5.03 -2.77 -7.42
C VAL A 194 5.20 -1.46 -8.17
N GLU A 195 4.15 -1.00 -8.86
CA GLU A 195 4.16 0.23 -9.63
C GLU A 195 4.38 1.46 -8.75
N LEU A 196 3.68 1.58 -7.62
CA LEU A 196 3.86 2.69 -6.68
C LEU A 196 5.31 2.77 -6.16
N ALA A 197 5.85 1.64 -5.68
CA ALA A 197 7.22 1.59 -5.18
C ALA A 197 8.25 1.94 -6.27
N TRP A 198 8.03 1.44 -7.48
CA TRP A 198 8.91 1.71 -8.61
C TRP A 198 8.85 3.16 -9.05
N ARG A 199 7.66 3.76 -9.18
CA ARG A 199 7.49 5.18 -9.50
C ARG A 199 8.16 6.07 -8.45
N ALA A 200 7.94 5.82 -7.16
CA ALA A 200 8.57 6.55 -6.07
C ALA A 200 10.11 6.47 -6.15
N TYR A 201 10.65 5.26 -6.31
CA TYR A 201 12.09 5.05 -6.46
C TYR A 201 12.68 5.76 -7.70
N LYS A 202 12.00 5.69 -8.85
CA LYS A 202 12.44 6.34 -10.10
C LYS A 202 12.40 7.86 -10.02
N ASN A 203 11.51 8.43 -9.25
CA ASN A 203 11.46 9.89 -8.99
C ASN A 203 12.49 10.35 -7.94
N GLY A 204 13.33 9.44 -7.42
CA GLY A 204 14.42 9.78 -6.50
C GLY A 204 14.00 9.95 -5.05
N PHE A 205 12.79 9.55 -4.67
CA PHE A 205 12.34 9.57 -3.29
C PHE A 205 13.11 8.56 -2.43
N ARG A 206 13.32 8.91 -1.17
CA ARG A 206 13.91 8.01 -0.17
C ARG A 206 12.88 6.97 0.26
N VAL A 207 12.89 5.82 -0.43
CA VAL A 207 12.05 4.66 -0.10
C VAL A 207 12.85 3.71 0.78
N VAL A 208 12.32 3.34 1.94
CA VAL A 208 12.97 2.45 2.89
C VAL A 208 12.13 1.20 3.18
N GLU A 209 12.78 0.13 3.58
CA GLU A 209 12.15 -1.13 3.99
C GLU A 209 12.19 -1.26 5.51
N VAL A 210 11.05 -1.57 6.12
CA VAL A 210 10.90 -1.82 7.56
C VAL A 210 10.42 -3.26 7.76
N PRO A 211 11.01 -4.05 8.66
CA PRO A 211 10.56 -5.41 8.90
C PRO A 211 9.15 -5.44 9.44
N ILE A 212 8.34 -6.35 8.91
CA ILE A 212 7.00 -6.66 9.42
C ILE A 212 6.80 -8.17 9.55
N THR A 213 5.88 -8.54 10.43
CA THR A 213 5.34 -9.89 10.54
C THR A 213 4.06 -9.99 9.74
N PHE A 214 4.06 -10.86 8.75
CA PHE A 214 2.86 -11.16 7.96
C PHE A 214 2.27 -12.49 8.42
N THR A 215 1.04 -12.46 8.89
CA THR A 215 0.33 -13.69 9.29
C THR A 215 -0.74 -14.02 8.24
N GLU A 216 -0.85 -15.31 7.85
CA GLU A 216 -1.98 -15.72 7.00
C GLU A 216 -3.30 -15.36 7.68
N ARG A 217 -4.25 -14.82 6.92
CA ARG A 217 -5.59 -14.50 7.44
C ARG A 217 -6.23 -15.71 8.12
N GLU A 218 -6.86 -15.47 9.23
CA GLU A 218 -7.58 -16.52 9.97
C GLU A 218 -9.04 -16.65 9.53
N ARG A 219 -9.61 -15.56 8.96
CA ARG A 219 -11.01 -15.46 8.55
C ARG A 219 -11.13 -14.97 7.13
N GLY A 220 -12.14 -15.47 6.41
CA GLY A 220 -12.40 -15.11 5.02
C GLY A 220 -11.61 -15.95 3.99
N ALA A 221 -11.93 -15.80 2.70
CA ALA A 221 -11.33 -16.54 1.60
C ALA A 221 -10.29 -15.71 0.84
N SER A 222 -9.16 -16.31 0.48
CA SER A 222 -8.16 -15.66 -0.37
C SER A 222 -8.73 -15.37 -1.77
N LYS A 223 -8.67 -14.10 -2.18
CA LYS A 223 -9.19 -13.63 -3.48
C LYS A 223 -8.15 -13.76 -4.62
N MET A 224 -7.04 -14.48 -4.40
CA MET A 224 -5.97 -14.65 -5.39
C MET A 224 -6.23 -15.76 -6.37
N SER A 225 -6.09 -15.47 -7.65
CA SER A 225 -6.06 -16.47 -8.73
C SER A 225 -4.66 -16.52 -9.39
N GLY A 226 -4.27 -17.70 -9.89
CA GLY A 226 -2.99 -17.87 -10.60
C GLY A 226 -2.84 -16.99 -11.86
N ASN A 227 -3.95 -16.54 -12.43
CA ASN A 227 -3.95 -15.65 -13.59
C ASN A 227 -3.44 -14.24 -13.25
N ILE A 228 -3.75 -13.74 -12.05
CA ILE A 228 -3.27 -12.43 -11.56
C ILE A 228 -1.73 -12.45 -11.46
N PHE A 229 -1.14 -13.55 -11.01
CA PHE A 229 0.32 -13.67 -10.91
C PHE A 229 1.02 -13.64 -12.28
N LYS A 230 0.46 -14.32 -13.28
CA LYS A 230 1.00 -14.30 -14.65
C LYS A 230 0.92 -12.92 -15.29
N GLU A 231 -0.21 -12.24 -15.13
CA GLU A 231 -0.40 -10.88 -15.63
C GLU A 231 0.61 -9.92 -15.00
N GLN A 232 0.84 -10.03 -13.70
CA GLN A 232 1.84 -9.24 -13.00
C GLN A 232 3.26 -9.42 -13.56
N LEU A 233 3.69 -10.67 -13.79
CA LEU A 233 5.01 -10.95 -14.36
C LEU A 233 5.15 -10.34 -15.76
N LEU A 234 4.13 -10.42 -16.59
CA LEU A 234 4.12 -9.81 -17.93
C LEU A 234 4.26 -8.28 -17.84
N ARG A 235 3.48 -7.61 -16.99
CA ARG A 235 3.56 -6.15 -16.79
C ARG A 235 4.95 -5.74 -16.31
N VAL A 236 5.49 -6.40 -15.30
CA VAL A 236 6.85 -6.14 -14.79
C VAL A 236 7.90 -6.32 -15.89
N THR A 237 7.76 -7.34 -16.74
CA THR A 237 8.65 -7.56 -17.88
C THR A 237 8.61 -6.39 -18.86
N VAL A 238 7.42 -5.94 -19.24
CA VAL A 238 7.22 -4.80 -20.14
C VAL A 238 7.86 -3.54 -19.56
N TRP A 239 7.59 -3.22 -18.30
CA TRP A 239 8.18 -2.07 -17.61
C TRP A 239 9.70 -2.16 -17.53
N GLY A 240 10.25 -3.33 -17.25
CA GLY A 240 11.70 -3.54 -17.21
C GLY A 240 12.38 -3.35 -18.57
N VAL A 241 11.75 -3.80 -19.65
CA VAL A 241 12.25 -3.60 -21.03
C VAL A 241 12.20 -2.11 -21.39
N GLN A 242 11.10 -1.44 -21.12
CA GLN A 242 10.93 -0.01 -21.37
C GLN A 242 11.96 0.82 -20.61
N ALA A 243 12.14 0.56 -19.32
CA ALA A 243 13.12 1.26 -18.49
C ALA A 243 14.54 1.12 -19.01
N ARG A 244 14.94 -0.08 -19.49
CA ARG A 244 16.26 -0.30 -20.09
C ARG A 244 16.42 0.39 -21.43
N ARG A 245 15.38 0.36 -22.26
CA ARG A 245 15.36 1.08 -23.55
C ARG A 245 15.55 2.58 -23.34
N ASP A 246 14.82 3.18 -22.40
CA ASP A 246 14.92 4.61 -22.10
C ASP A 246 16.30 4.98 -21.56
N MET A 247 16.87 4.14 -20.70
CA MET A 247 18.25 4.31 -20.22
C MET A 247 19.27 4.29 -21.36
N LEU A 248 19.13 3.38 -22.32
CA LEU A 248 20.01 3.30 -23.49
C LEU A 248 19.84 4.50 -24.41
N LEU A 249 18.62 4.94 -24.69
CA LEU A 249 18.33 6.12 -25.50
C LEU A 249 18.90 7.40 -24.88
N ASN A 250 18.78 7.55 -23.56
CA ASN A 250 19.38 8.66 -22.82
C ASN A 250 20.91 8.68 -22.92
N ARG A 251 21.57 7.51 -22.81
CA ARG A 251 23.04 7.40 -23.00
C ARG A 251 23.50 7.74 -24.41
N LEU A 252 22.66 7.51 -25.40
CA LEU A 252 22.96 7.83 -26.83
C LEU A 252 22.59 9.26 -27.20
N GLY A 253 22.22 10.12 -26.24
CA GLY A 253 21.84 11.52 -26.51
C GLY A 253 20.52 11.68 -27.28
N ARG A 254 19.78 10.58 -27.48
CA ARG A 254 18.44 10.59 -28.08
C ARG A 254 17.45 10.76 -26.95
N ARG A 255 17.05 12.01 -26.63
CA ARG A 255 16.02 12.29 -25.62
C ARG A 255 14.76 11.50 -25.97
N PRO A 256 14.19 10.68 -25.05
CA PRO A 256 12.83 10.21 -25.22
C PRO A 256 11.92 11.45 -25.30
N ARG A 257 10.89 11.41 -26.13
CA ARG A 257 9.88 12.48 -26.19
C ARG A 257 9.37 12.72 -24.77
N GLN A 258 9.47 13.97 -24.29
CA GLN A 258 8.79 14.41 -23.08
C GLN A 258 7.30 14.15 -23.28
N GLY A 259 6.78 13.22 -22.55
CA GLY A 259 5.44 12.65 -22.70
C GLY A 259 5.51 11.17 -22.36
N SER A 260 6.33 10.78 -21.37
CA SER A 260 6.26 9.43 -20.81
C SER A 260 4.97 9.33 -20.00
N THR A 261 3.87 9.05 -20.70
CA THR A 261 2.81 8.30 -20.05
C THR A 261 3.47 7.07 -19.44
N TRP A 262 3.35 6.95 -18.14
CA TRP A 262 3.66 5.71 -17.44
C TRP A 262 2.95 4.58 -18.19
N PRO A 263 3.61 3.46 -18.47
CA PRO A 263 3.06 2.39 -19.30
C PRO A 263 1.82 1.75 -18.73
#